data_7a00e159ee58e46144fca93c509ff088
#
_entry.id   7a00e159ee58e46144fca93c509ff088
#
_cell.length_a   1.000
_cell.length_b   1.000
_cell.length_c   1.000
_cell.angle_alpha   90.00
_cell.angle_beta   90.00
_cell.angle_gamma   90.00
#
_symmetry.space_group_name_H-M   'P 1'
#
loop_
_entity.id
_entity.type
_entity.pdbx_description
1 polymer ?
#
loop_
_entity_poly.entity_id
_entity_poly.type
_entity_poly.pdbx_seq_one_letter_code
_entity_poly.pdbx_strand_id
1 'polypeptide(L)'
;IHTADGDHVVSVGEHKPKQTFGAMPVKDYVAAVADPDGLPQAGSVGAVVSALAAAMGSLAVRALRSDDASLQKTAEELRQMTDYMVFQIDEELRAREPLDRRRVEENVTRTDLDSALRVASDIPNEIVYIMCRCIELMKEVVDKGDDLTACSALAAVHLSMAAIRCMQAELLSYAKIMDDDVFGYTIVREAELNLADHQELVDGL
;
A
#
# COMPACT_ATOMS: atom_id res chain seq x y z
N ILE A 1 49.43 -27.18 34.07
CA ILE A 1 48.54 -26.01 33.80
C ILE A 1 48.01 -26.17 32.38
N HIS A 2 46.84 -26.79 32.23
CA HIS A 2 46.14 -26.92 30.96
C HIS A 2 45.04 -25.90 30.96
N THR A 3 45.08 -24.97 29.98
CA THR A 3 43.97 -24.12 29.60
C THR A 3 43.28 -24.83 28.44
N ALA A 4 42.02 -25.23 28.65
CA ALA A 4 41.13 -25.68 27.59
C ALA A 4 40.47 -24.46 26.95
N ASP A 5 40.84 -24.14 25.72
CA ASP A 5 40.09 -23.20 24.85
C ASP A 5 38.96 -23.98 24.21
N GLY A 6 37.75 -23.65 24.62
CA GLY A 6 36.54 -24.14 24.00
C GLY A 6 36.13 -23.19 22.86
N ASP A 7 36.34 -23.64 21.63
CA ASP A 7 35.82 -22.96 20.41
C ASP A 7 34.29 -22.91 20.49
N HIS A 8 33.77 -21.75 20.85
CA HIS A 8 32.38 -21.43 20.61
C HIS A 8 32.19 -21.17 19.11
N VAL A 9 31.80 -22.21 18.38
CA VAL A 9 31.27 -22.07 17.02
C VAL A 9 29.91 -21.39 17.16
N VAL A 10 29.88 -20.08 16.92
CA VAL A 10 28.64 -19.34 16.69
C VAL A 10 28.07 -19.86 15.37
N SER A 11 27.05 -20.72 15.44
CA SER A 11 26.27 -21.08 14.26
C SER A 11 25.63 -19.81 13.73
N VAL A 12 26.16 -19.27 12.63
CA VAL A 12 25.46 -18.28 11.83
C VAL A 12 24.21 -18.97 11.30
N GLY A 13 23.06 -18.69 11.93
CA GLY A 13 21.78 -19.23 11.49
C GLY A 13 21.64 -18.92 9.98
N GLU A 14 21.30 -19.94 9.21
CA GLU A 14 20.98 -19.78 7.79
C GLU A 14 19.93 -18.67 7.68
N HIS A 15 20.32 -17.54 7.09
CA HIS A 15 19.41 -16.47 6.75
C HIS A 15 18.53 -17.04 5.63
N LYS A 16 17.39 -17.62 5.99
CA LYS A 16 16.34 -17.91 5.02
C LYS A 16 16.03 -16.61 4.31
N PRO A 17 16.04 -16.56 2.96
CA PRO A 17 15.66 -15.35 2.24
C PRO A 17 14.31 -14.91 2.77
N LYS A 18 14.21 -13.64 3.20
CA LYS A 18 12.93 -13.07 3.65
C LYS A 18 11.93 -13.29 2.52
N GLN A 19 10.84 -13.98 2.83
CA GLN A 19 9.77 -14.23 1.87
C GLN A 19 9.26 -12.88 1.36
N THR A 20 9.30 -12.69 0.03
CA THR A 20 8.80 -11.47 -0.61
C THR A 20 7.40 -11.72 -1.13
N PHE A 21 6.43 -11.02 -0.56
CA PHE A 21 5.01 -11.17 -0.94
C PHE A 21 4.72 -10.55 -2.30
N GLY A 22 5.43 -9.48 -2.67
CA GLY A 22 5.33 -8.85 -3.99
C GLY A 22 5.75 -9.73 -5.17
N ALA A 23 6.56 -10.78 -4.92
CA ALA A 23 6.97 -11.76 -5.93
C ALA A 23 6.22 -13.11 -5.81
N MET A 24 5.28 -13.21 -4.87
CA MET A 24 4.55 -14.45 -4.61
C MET A 24 3.51 -14.72 -5.72
N PRO A 25 3.30 -15.99 -6.15
CA PRO A 25 2.17 -16.31 -7.00
C PRO A 25 0.84 -15.88 -6.35
N VAL A 26 -0.08 -15.33 -7.15
CA VAL A 26 -1.36 -14.80 -6.65
C VAL A 26 -2.11 -15.81 -5.77
N LYS A 27 -2.12 -17.10 -6.17
CA LYS A 27 -2.78 -18.17 -5.40
C LYS A 27 -2.20 -18.27 -3.99
N ASP A 28 -0.88 -18.19 -3.87
CA ASP A 28 -0.18 -18.38 -2.60
C ASP A 28 -0.33 -17.12 -1.74
N TYR A 29 -0.32 -15.92 -2.35
CA TYR A 29 -0.61 -14.67 -1.66
C TYR A 29 -2.03 -14.67 -1.06
N VAL A 30 -3.04 -15.06 -1.84
CA VAL A 30 -4.43 -15.16 -1.36
C VAL A 30 -4.56 -16.17 -0.21
N ALA A 31 -3.85 -17.29 -0.29
CA ALA A 31 -3.83 -18.26 0.81
C ALA A 31 -3.16 -17.69 2.06
N ALA A 32 -2.07 -16.93 1.92
CA ALA A 32 -1.39 -16.27 3.03
C ALA A 32 -2.27 -15.19 3.69
N VAL A 33 -3.04 -14.43 2.92
CA VAL A 33 -4.01 -13.43 3.44
C VAL A 33 -5.14 -14.10 4.22
N ALA A 34 -5.56 -15.29 3.81
CA ALA A 34 -6.64 -16.04 4.46
C ALA A 34 -6.19 -16.79 5.74
N ASP A 35 -4.90 -16.90 5.98
CA ASP A 35 -4.34 -17.51 7.17
C ASP A 35 -4.45 -16.55 8.37
N PRO A 36 -5.10 -16.94 9.49
CA PRO A 36 -5.19 -16.10 10.69
C PRO A 36 -3.84 -15.68 11.27
N ASP A 37 -2.82 -16.49 11.07
CA ASP A 37 -1.44 -16.23 11.50
C ASP A 37 -0.59 -15.65 10.35
N GLY A 38 -1.23 -15.34 9.20
CA GLY A 38 -0.58 -14.80 8.00
C GLY A 38 -0.05 -13.38 8.21
N LEU A 39 1.11 -13.08 7.61
CA LEU A 39 1.71 -11.75 7.67
C LEU A 39 1.01 -10.69 6.79
N PRO A 40 0.51 -11.02 5.57
CA PRO A 40 -0.20 -10.01 4.77
C PRO A 40 -1.51 -9.61 5.47
N GLN A 41 -1.63 -8.29 5.76
CA GLN A 41 -2.83 -7.70 6.35
C GLN A 41 -3.37 -6.58 5.45
N ALA A 42 -4.26 -5.74 5.99
CA ALA A 42 -4.98 -4.73 5.22
C ALA A 42 -4.06 -3.81 4.40
N GLY A 43 -2.93 -3.35 4.96
CA GLY A 43 -1.98 -2.49 4.28
C GLY A 43 -1.32 -3.16 3.08
N SER A 44 -0.79 -4.37 3.26
CA SER A 44 -0.21 -5.15 2.16
C SER A 44 -1.23 -5.47 1.08
N VAL A 45 -2.47 -5.84 1.46
CA VAL A 45 -3.58 -6.06 0.50
C VAL A 45 -3.92 -4.79 -0.25
N GLY A 46 -3.97 -3.64 0.44
CA GLY A 46 -4.19 -2.35 -0.18
C GLY A 46 -3.11 -1.99 -1.20
N ALA A 47 -1.83 -2.28 -0.91
CA ALA A 47 -0.74 -2.09 -1.87
C ALA A 47 -0.91 -2.97 -3.13
N VAL A 48 -1.35 -4.23 -2.98
CA VAL A 48 -1.68 -5.10 -4.13
C VAL A 48 -2.81 -4.53 -4.97
N VAL A 49 -3.89 -4.08 -4.32
CA VAL A 49 -5.03 -3.46 -5.02
C VAL A 49 -4.60 -2.19 -5.75
N SER A 50 -3.71 -1.39 -5.14
CA SER A 50 -3.14 -0.18 -5.74
C SER A 50 -2.27 -0.48 -6.97
N ALA A 51 -1.45 -1.53 -6.90
CA ALA A 51 -0.65 -1.99 -8.05
C ALA A 51 -1.55 -2.41 -9.22
N LEU A 52 -2.64 -3.13 -8.94
CA LEU A 52 -3.63 -3.52 -9.94
C LEU A 52 -4.36 -2.31 -10.52
N ALA A 53 -4.72 -1.32 -9.70
CA ALA A 53 -5.34 -0.08 -10.13
C ALA A 53 -4.45 0.68 -11.13
N ALA A 54 -3.20 0.93 -10.77
CA ALA A 54 -2.23 1.60 -11.63
C ALA A 54 -1.94 0.83 -12.93
N ALA A 55 -1.86 -0.51 -12.86
CA ALA A 55 -1.67 -1.37 -14.03
C ALA A 55 -2.87 -1.30 -14.99
N MET A 56 -4.11 -1.33 -14.46
CA MET A 56 -5.33 -1.15 -15.25
C MET A 56 -5.40 0.23 -15.90
N GLY A 57 -5.02 1.28 -15.17
CA GLY A 57 -4.90 2.63 -15.71
C GLY A 57 -3.88 2.72 -16.86
N SER A 58 -2.70 2.13 -16.66
CA SER A 58 -1.67 2.06 -17.72
C SER A 58 -2.17 1.31 -18.95
N LEU A 59 -2.91 0.21 -18.77
CA LEU A 59 -3.54 -0.53 -19.87
C LEU A 59 -4.54 0.37 -20.63
N ALA A 60 -5.42 1.09 -19.91
CA ALA A 60 -6.43 1.95 -20.51
C ALA A 60 -5.80 3.07 -21.35
N VAL A 61 -4.80 3.80 -20.83
CA VAL A 61 -4.08 4.84 -21.56
C VAL A 61 -3.42 4.30 -22.83
N ARG A 62 -2.75 3.15 -22.73
CA ARG A 62 -2.05 2.52 -23.86
C ARG A 62 -3.02 1.97 -24.92
N ALA A 63 -4.24 1.59 -24.53
CA ALA A 63 -5.28 1.14 -25.45
C ALA A 63 -5.80 2.27 -26.37
N LEU A 64 -5.68 3.53 -25.95
CA LEU A 64 -6.00 4.69 -26.80
C LEU A 64 -5.11 4.80 -28.05
N ARG A 65 -3.92 4.16 -28.05
CA ARG A 65 -2.95 4.15 -29.16
C ARG A 65 -2.68 5.55 -29.72
N SER A 66 -2.66 6.55 -28.85
CA SER A 66 -2.48 7.96 -29.22
C SER A 66 -0.99 8.32 -29.24
N ASP A 67 -0.60 9.15 -30.21
CA ASP A 67 0.72 9.77 -30.28
C ASP A 67 0.80 11.06 -29.42
N ASP A 68 -0.25 11.36 -28.66
CA ASP A 68 -0.28 12.50 -27.73
C ASP A 68 0.77 12.33 -26.62
N ALA A 69 1.70 13.28 -26.57
CA ALA A 69 2.80 13.26 -25.60
C ALA A 69 2.30 13.32 -24.13
N SER A 70 1.12 13.94 -23.89
CA SER A 70 0.49 13.97 -22.56
C SER A 70 0.07 12.56 -22.14
N LEU A 71 -0.62 11.82 -23.01
CA LEU A 71 -1.04 10.46 -22.74
C LEU A 71 0.14 9.48 -22.59
N GLN A 72 1.20 9.67 -23.37
CA GLN A 72 2.43 8.89 -23.21
C GLN A 72 3.08 9.12 -21.83
N LYS A 73 3.10 10.38 -21.37
CA LYS A 73 3.58 10.72 -20.03
C LYS A 73 2.70 10.10 -18.93
N THR A 74 1.38 10.16 -19.11
CA THR A 74 0.41 9.54 -18.20
C THR A 74 0.62 8.02 -18.13
N ALA A 75 0.84 7.35 -19.25
CA ALA A 75 1.12 5.92 -19.29
C ALA A 75 2.42 5.56 -18.53
N GLU A 76 3.46 6.38 -18.66
CA GLU A 76 4.73 6.18 -17.94
C GLU A 76 4.58 6.45 -16.46
N GLU A 77 3.84 7.50 -16.04
CA GLU A 77 3.53 7.79 -14.64
C GLU A 77 2.79 6.61 -13.98
N LEU A 78 1.78 6.06 -14.64
CA LEU A 78 1.04 4.90 -14.15
C LEU A 78 1.88 3.61 -14.10
N ARG A 79 2.80 3.43 -15.05
CA ARG A 79 3.75 2.32 -15.00
C ARG A 79 4.67 2.43 -13.79
N GLN A 80 5.20 3.62 -13.51
CA GLN A 80 6.03 3.87 -12.32
C GLN A 80 5.26 3.67 -11.03
N MET A 81 3.98 4.12 -10.98
CA MET A 81 3.09 3.83 -9.85
C MET A 81 2.91 2.32 -9.65
N THR A 82 2.75 1.56 -10.75
CA THR A 82 2.61 0.09 -10.67
C THR A 82 3.83 -0.54 -10.02
N ASP A 83 5.02 -0.23 -10.52
CA ASP A 83 6.28 -0.77 -10.01
C ASP A 83 6.48 -0.39 -8.53
N TYR A 84 6.16 0.86 -8.19
CA TYR A 84 6.25 1.37 -6.83
C TYR A 84 5.27 0.69 -5.88
N MET A 85 4.03 0.48 -6.28
CA MET A 85 3.04 -0.20 -5.45
C MET A 85 3.38 -1.68 -5.23
N VAL A 86 3.97 -2.36 -6.21
CA VAL A 86 4.48 -3.73 -6.02
C VAL A 86 5.58 -3.76 -4.97
N PHE A 87 6.49 -2.78 -4.97
CA PHE A 87 7.51 -2.64 -3.95
C PHE A 87 6.90 -2.39 -2.55
N GLN A 88 5.84 -1.59 -2.45
CA GLN A 88 5.17 -1.26 -1.19
C GLN A 88 4.49 -2.46 -0.52
N ILE A 89 4.21 -3.55 -1.24
CA ILE A 89 3.62 -4.77 -0.66
C ILE A 89 4.48 -5.32 0.49
N ASP A 90 5.80 -5.34 0.29
CA ASP A 90 6.76 -5.83 1.28
C ASP A 90 7.22 -4.72 2.25
N GLU A 91 7.29 -3.46 1.80
CA GLU A 91 7.68 -2.33 2.64
C GLU A 91 6.63 -2.03 3.73
N GLU A 92 5.35 -2.18 3.43
CA GLU A 92 4.28 -2.03 4.41
C GLU A 92 4.49 -3.00 5.59
N LEU A 93 4.76 -4.26 5.30
CA LEU A 93 5.04 -5.26 6.33
C LEU A 93 6.28 -4.93 7.17
N ARG A 94 7.32 -4.36 6.54
CA ARG A 94 8.53 -3.91 7.24
C ARG A 94 8.26 -2.68 8.11
N ALA A 95 7.49 -1.72 7.61
CA ALA A 95 7.12 -0.51 8.35
C ALA A 95 6.26 -0.85 9.58
N ARG A 96 5.41 -1.87 9.47
CA ARG A 96 4.55 -2.33 10.55
C ARG A 96 5.26 -3.24 11.58
N GLU A 97 6.35 -3.91 11.21
CA GLU A 97 7.07 -4.84 12.11
C GLU A 97 7.38 -4.23 13.51
N PRO A 98 7.84 -2.96 13.65
CA PRO A 98 8.04 -2.34 14.95
C PRO A 98 6.75 -2.24 15.77
N LEU A 99 5.62 -1.93 15.14
CA LEU A 99 4.31 -1.86 15.79
C LEU A 99 3.87 -3.24 16.28
N ASP A 100 3.94 -4.26 15.43
CA ASP A 100 3.55 -5.64 15.78
C ASP A 100 4.39 -6.17 16.94
N ARG A 101 5.69 -5.85 16.98
CA ARG A 101 6.57 -6.18 18.08
C ARG A 101 6.17 -5.48 19.38
N ARG A 102 5.89 -4.15 19.33
CA ARG A 102 5.51 -3.37 20.52
C ARG A 102 4.19 -3.80 21.12
N ARG A 103 3.28 -4.34 20.33
CA ARG A 103 1.97 -4.81 20.82
C ARG A 103 2.05 -6.06 21.69
N VAL A 104 3.14 -6.81 21.63
CA VAL A 104 3.34 -8.07 22.41
C VAL A 104 4.45 -7.96 23.45
N GLU A 105 5.25 -6.88 23.45
CA GLU A 105 6.29 -6.66 24.45
C GLU A 105 5.69 -6.20 25.79
N GLU A 106 6.25 -6.71 26.90
CA GLU A 106 5.97 -6.20 28.24
C GLU A 106 6.69 -4.86 28.45
N ASN A 107 6.06 -3.92 29.16
CA ASN A 107 6.64 -2.61 29.55
C ASN A 107 6.94 -1.64 28.39
N VAL A 108 6.18 -1.69 27.29
CA VAL A 108 6.25 -0.69 26.23
C VAL A 108 5.76 0.67 26.74
N THR A 109 6.54 1.72 26.52
CA THR A 109 6.08 3.07 26.84
C THR A 109 5.09 3.56 25.77
N ARG A 110 4.20 4.50 26.15
CA ARG A 110 3.27 5.14 25.23
C ARG A 110 3.99 5.85 24.07
N THR A 111 5.08 6.53 24.39
CA THR A 111 5.93 7.20 23.38
C THR A 111 6.54 6.23 22.37
N ASP A 112 6.96 5.04 22.82
CA ASP A 112 7.50 4.01 21.90
C ASP A 112 6.40 3.46 20.99
N LEU A 113 5.20 3.27 21.52
CA LEU A 113 4.05 2.81 20.75
C LEU A 113 3.64 3.87 19.71
N ASP A 114 3.52 5.14 20.10
CA ASP A 114 3.21 6.24 19.19
C ASP A 114 4.24 6.39 18.09
N SER A 115 5.52 6.22 18.42
CA SER A 115 6.60 6.26 17.43
C SER A 115 6.46 5.14 16.40
N ALA A 116 6.12 3.92 16.83
CA ALA A 116 5.89 2.79 15.94
C ALA A 116 4.63 2.97 15.08
N LEU A 117 3.55 3.54 15.64
CA LEU A 117 2.31 3.84 14.92
C LEU A 117 2.52 4.92 13.84
N ARG A 118 3.34 5.94 14.11
CA ARG A 118 3.70 6.95 13.12
C ARG A 118 4.40 6.31 11.92
N VAL A 119 5.42 5.48 12.16
CA VAL A 119 6.14 4.76 11.09
C VAL A 119 5.20 3.84 10.31
N ALA A 120 4.32 3.11 11.01
CA ALA A 120 3.35 2.23 10.35
C ALA A 120 2.30 3.00 9.53
N SER A 121 2.05 4.29 9.84
CA SER A 121 1.09 5.14 9.12
C SER A 121 1.63 5.72 7.82
N ASP A 122 2.95 5.76 7.62
CA ASP A 122 3.57 6.44 6.48
C ASP A 122 3.12 5.83 5.14
N ILE A 123 3.23 4.51 4.98
CA ILE A 123 2.89 3.83 3.73
C ILE A 123 1.39 3.84 3.44
N PRO A 124 0.48 3.53 4.36
CA PRO A 124 -0.95 3.69 4.15
C PRO A 124 -1.34 5.10 3.70
N ASN A 125 -0.74 6.14 4.31
CA ASN A 125 -1.01 7.52 3.94
C ASN A 125 -0.50 7.84 2.53
N GLU A 126 0.70 7.40 2.17
CA GLU A 126 1.28 7.56 0.84
C GLU A 126 0.44 6.87 -0.26
N ILE A 127 -0.05 5.66 0.02
CA ILE A 127 -0.94 4.93 -0.90
C ILE A 127 -2.21 5.74 -1.20
N VAL A 128 -2.81 6.40 -0.19
CA VAL A 128 -3.97 7.27 -0.39
C VAL A 128 -3.66 8.34 -1.43
N TYR A 129 -2.57 9.09 -1.28
CA TYR A 129 -2.20 10.16 -2.22
C TYR A 129 -1.94 9.65 -3.64
N ILE A 130 -1.23 8.53 -3.78
CA ILE A 130 -0.91 7.96 -5.09
C ILE A 130 -2.19 7.46 -5.78
N MET A 131 -3.11 6.88 -5.05
CA MET A 131 -4.38 6.41 -5.63
C MET A 131 -5.33 7.55 -5.99
N CYS A 132 -5.33 8.65 -5.24
CA CYS A 132 -5.99 9.89 -5.63
C CYS A 132 -5.47 10.39 -6.99
N ARG A 133 -4.14 10.43 -7.13
CA ARG A 133 -3.52 10.80 -8.40
C ARG A 133 -3.88 9.84 -9.54
N CYS A 134 -3.95 8.55 -9.28
CA CYS A 134 -4.40 7.56 -10.27
C CYS A 134 -5.83 7.87 -10.77
N ILE A 135 -6.77 8.21 -9.88
CA ILE A 135 -8.14 8.59 -10.25
C ILE A 135 -8.16 9.83 -11.14
N GLU A 136 -7.41 10.87 -10.77
CA GLU A 136 -7.31 12.11 -11.56
C GLU A 136 -6.84 11.85 -12.98
N LEU A 137 -5.84 10.98 -13.15
CA LEU A 137 -5.30 10.63 -14.47
C LEU A 137 -6.31 9.86 -15.32
N MET A 138 -7.25 9.15 -14.73
CA MET A 138 -8.25 8.38 -15.47
C MET A 138 -9.36 9.22 -16.07
N LYS A 139 -9.64 10.41 -15.57
CA LYS A 139 -10.69 11.27 -16.07
C LYS A 139 -10.56 11.52 -17.58
N GLU A 140 -9.38 11.95 -18.03
CA GLU A 140 -9.10 12.20 -19.44
C GLU A 140 -9.23 10.93 -20.30
N VAL A 141 -8.88 9.77 -19.72
CA VAL A 141 -8.94 8.47 -20.42
C VAL A 141 -10.39 8.01 -20.61
N VAL A 142 -11.24 8.21 -19.61
CA VAL A 142 -12.68 7.91 -19.70
C VAL A 142 -13.33 8.78 -20.79
N ASP A 143 -13.02 10.08 -20.81
CA ASP A 143 -13.61 11.03 -21.79
C ASP A 143 -13.18 10.77 -23.23
N LYS A 144 -11.96 10.26 -23.46
CA LYS A 144 -11.37 10.03 -24.79
C LYS A 144 -11.50 8.58 -25.30
N GLY A 145 -11.79 7.64 -24.41
CA GLY A 145 -11.83 6.22 -24.72
C GLY A 145 -13.11 5.78 -25.43
N ASP A 146 -13.00 4.70 -26.20
CA ASP A 146 -14.17 3.90 -26.56
C ASP A 146 -14.70 3.13 -25.34
N ASP A 147 -15.85 2.48 -25.47
CA ASP A 147 -16.51 1.77 -24.37
C ASP A 147 -15.59 0.77 -23.66
N LEU A 148 -14.69 0.11 -24.40
CA LEU A 148 -13.78 -0.90 -23.83
C LEU A 148 -12.63 -0.27 -23.07
N THR A 149 -12.08 0.81 -23.59
CA THR A 149 -11.03 1.60 -22.94
C THR A 149 -11.58 2.29 -21.70
N ALA A 150 -12.77 2.89 -21.78
CA ALA A 150 -13.47 3.50 -20.65
C ALA A 150 -13.74 2.48 -19.54
N CYS A 151 -14.16 1.25 -19.89
CA CYS A 151 -14.34 0.18 -18.93
C CYS A 151 -13.04 -0.13 -18.14
N SER A 152 -11.89 -0.19 -18.81
CA SER A 152 -10.59 -0.40 -18.16
C SER A 152 -10.18 0.77 -17.27
N ALA A 153 -10.44 2.00 -17.69
CA ALA A 153 -10.18 3.20 -16.90
C ALA A 153 -11.08 3.26 -15.65
N LEU A 154 -12.38 2.96 -15.79
CA LEU A 154 -13.30 2.87 -14.66
C LEU A 154 -12.92 1.76 -13.68
N ALA A 155 -12.42 0.61 -14.17
CA ALA A 155 -11.90 -0.45 -13.31
C ALA A 155 -10.70 0.06 -12.48
N ALA A 156 -9.78 0.82 -13.08
CA ALA A 156 -8.68 1.45 -12.36
C ALA A 156 -9.18 2.43 -11.28
N VAL A 157 -10.19 3.25 -11.60
CA VAL A 157 -10.82 4.19 -10.65
C VAL A 157 -11.43 3.44 -9.45
N HIS A 158 -12.24 2.41 -9.70
CA HIS A 158 -12.88 1.65 -8.63
C HIS A 158 -11.87 0.90 -7.74
N LEU A 159 -10.81 0.34 -8.33
CA LEU A 159 -9.73 -0.29 -7.56
C LEU A 159 -8.97 0.76 -6.73
N SER A 160 -8.69 1.95 -7.27
CA SER A 160 -8.08 3.05 -6.52
C SER A 160 -8.94 3.46 -5.33
N MET A 161 -10.24 3.61 -5.50
CA MET A 161 -11.18 3.92 -4.41
C MET A 161 -11.22 2.81 -3.36
N ALA A 162 -11.17 1.55 -3.77
CA ALA A 162 -11.10 0.41 -2.85
C ALA A 162 -9.82 0.44 -2.02
N ALA A 163 -8.67 0.73 -2.64
CA ALA A 163 -7.39 0.86 -1.96
C ALA A 163 -7.41 2.03 -0.95
N ILE A 164 -7.90 3.21 -1.33
CA ILE A 164 -8.04 4.37 -0.43
C ILE A 164 -8.87 3.99 0.80
N ARG A 165 -9.99 3.31 0.63
CA ARG A 165 -10.86 2.87 1.75
C ARG A 165 -10.18 1.86 2.66
N CYS A 166 -9.39 0.93 2.11
CA CYS A 166 -8.59 0.00 2.91
C CYS A 166 -7.58 0.77 3.77
N MET A 167 -6.83 1.71 3.18
CA MET A 167 -5.85 2.51 3.90
C MET A 167 -6.49 3.41 4.94
N GLN A 168 -7.62 4.03 4.63
CA GLN A 168 -8.39 4.83 5.60
C GLN A 168 -8.80 3.99 6.83
N ALA A 169 -9.28 2.77 6.61
CA ALA A 169 -9.66 1.88 7.72
C ALA A 169 -8.45 1.52 8.61
N GLU A 170 -7.29 1.34 8.02
CA GLU A 170 -6.05 1.06 8.75
C GLU A 170 -5.56 2.29 9.53
N LEU A 171 -5.47 3.46 8.90
CA LEU A 171 -5.11 4.73 9.55
C LEU A 171 -6.06 5.05 10.71
N LEU A 172 -7.36 4.83 10.53
CA LEU A 172 -8.35 4.99 11.60
C LEU A 172 -8.10 4.03 12.76
N SER A 173 -7.66 2.79 12.49
CA SER A 173 -7.32 1.82 13.54
C SER A 173 -6.09 2.25 14.33
N TYR A 174 -5.09 2.81 13.68
CA TYR A 174 -3.89 3.35 14.31
C TYR A 174 -4.20 4.58 15.16
N ALA A 175 -4.95 5.54 14.62
CA ALA A 175 -5.35 6.75 15.34
C ALA A 175 -6.10 6.46 16.65
N LYS A 176 -6.91 5.39 16.70
CA LYS A 176 -7.67 5.00 17.91
C LYS A 176 -6.81 4.53 19.08
N ILE A 177 -5.58 4.11 18.82
CA ILE A 177 -4.67 3.58 19.85
C ILE A 177 -3.48 4.51 20.11
N MET A 178 -3.33 5.60 19.35
CA MET A 178 -2.36 6.66 19.58
C MET A 178 -2.74 7.51 20.80
N ASP A 179 -1.73 7.90 21.58
CA ASP A 179 -1.86 8.97 22.58
C ASP A 179 -1.67 10.36 21.98
N ASP A 180 -1.03 10.45 20.81
CA ASP A 180 -0.90 11.69 20.06
C ASP A 180 -2.18 12.00 19.28
N ASP A 181 -3.14 12.58 19.99
CA ASP A 181 -4.45 12.95 19.43
C ASP A 181 -4.33 13.90 18.22
N VAL A 182 -3.33 14.77 18.17
CA VAL A 182 -3.14 15.75 17.09
C VAL A 182 -2.72 15.02 15.81
N PHE A 183 -1.73 14.17 15.90
CA PHE A 183 -1.27 13.39 14.74
C PHE A 183 -2.36 12.40 14.28
N GLY A 184 -2.95 11.65 15.22
CA GLY A 184 -4.03 10.71 14.92
C GLY A 184 -5.22 11.39 14.24
N TYR A 185 -5.66 12.55 14.73
CA TYR A 185 -6.71 13.34 14.09
C TYR A 185 -6.32 13.79 12.67
N THR A 186 -5.08 14.26 12.50
CA THR A 186 -4.60 14.81 11.23
C THR A 186 -4.62 13.73 10.13
N ILE A 187 -4.02 12.56 10.36
CA ILE A 187 -3.96 11.50 9.36
C ILE A 187 -5.35 10.97 8.97
N VAL A 188 -6.26 10.86 9.93
CA VAL A 188 -7.65 10.43 9.65
C VAL A 188 -8.37 11.49 8.85
N ARG A 189 -8.25 12.77 9.25
CA ARG A 189 -8.91 13.87 8.57
C ARG A 189 -8.43 14.07 7.13
N GLU A 190 -7.14 13.94 6.88
CA GLU A 190 -6.58 13.98 5.53
C GLU A 190 -7.11 12.83 4.67
N ALA A 191 -7.14 11.60 5.20
CA ALA A 191 -7.69 10.45 4.48
C ALA A 191 -9.20 10.60 4.18
N GLU A 192 -9.99 11.18 5.11
CA GLU A 192 -11.41 11.47 4.90
C GLU A 192 -11.64 12.51 3.82
N LEU A 193 -10.87 13.61 3.81
CA LEU A 193 -10.96 14.67 2.81
C LEU A 193 -10.60 14.12 1.43
N ASN A 194 -9.48 13.42 1.30
CA ASN A 194 -9.08 12.79 0.05
C ASN A 194 -10.15 11.82 -0.48
N LEU A 195 -10.75 11.02 0.39
CA LEU A 195 -11.82 10.11 -0.01
C LEU A 195 -13.07 10.87 -0.49
N ALA A 196 -13.48 11.93 0.21
CA ALA A 196 -14.67 12.71 -0.15
C ALA A 196 -14.49 13.43 -1.49
N ASP A 197 -13.36 14.12 -1.68
CA ASP A 197 -13.06 14.87 -2.90
C ASP A 197 -13.00 13.95 -4.13
N HIS A 198 -12.41 12.76 -3.99
CA HIS A 198 -12.31 11.82 -5.09
C HIS A 198 -13.58 11.00 -5.30
N GLN A 199 -14.42 10.82 -4.27
CA GLN A 199 -15.75 10.24 -4.46
C GLN A 199 -16.63 11.13 -5.32
N GLU A 200 -16.60 12.46 -5.12
CA GLU A 200 -17.34 13.41 -5.97
C GLU A 200 -16.84 13.34 -7.41
N LEU A 201 -15.51 13.23 -7.62
CA LEU A 201 -14.93 13.07 -8.94
C LEU A 201 -15.39 11.77 -9.62
N VAL A 202 -15.41 10.66 -8.89
CA VAL A 202 -15.83 9.33 -9.38
C VAL A 202 -17.30 9.28 -9.72
N ASP A 203 -18.14 9.93 -8.91
CA ASP A 203 -19.60 9.99 -9.15
C ASP A 203 -19.94 10.82 -10.41
N GLY A 204 -19.00 11.63 -10.90
CA GLY A 204 -19.13 12.41 -12.14
C GLY A 204 -18.56 11.73 -13.40
N LEU A 205 -17.92 10.56 -13.27
CA LEU A 205 -17.40 9.77 -14.39
C LEU A 205 -18.42 8.76 -14.90
#